data_7ba04177080c3818b5b19736f5e1e4cb
#
_entry.id   7ba04177080c3818b5b19736f5e1e4cb
#
_cell.length_a   1.000
_cell.length_b   1.000
_cell.length_c   1.000
_cell.angle_alpha   90.00
_cell.angle_beta   90.00
_cell.angle_gamma   90.00
#
_symmetry.space_group_name_H-M   'P 1'
#
loop_
_entity.id
_entity.type
_entity.pdbx_description
1 polymer ?
#
loop_
_entity_poly.entity_id
_entity_poly.type
_entity_poly.pdbx_seq_one_letter_code
_entity_poly.pdbx_strand_id
1 'polypeptide(L)'
;AEIKLTDLTAKHIIEHCQTRKAQGLAPSTISQDVSYLSVALEAAKPLFGAPANLNELSDAKVWLRNMGITGPSQRRSRRASATEVDRLYEVLKVKAETAYTGAPLHQIFMFSILTCMRVGEVCRLLWEDVDDIQRSVSFRDRKDPRKKIGIHMLVPLLGDAWRILTMQPRVDDR
;
A
#
# COMPACT_ATOMS: atom_id res chain seq x y z
N ALA A 1 -7.14 -0.17 31.24
CA ALA A 1 -7.10 -1.45 31.96
C ALA A 1 -6.61 -2.51 31.01
N GLU A 2 -5.69 -3.38 31.44
CA GLU A 2 -5.26 -4.55 30.68
C GLU A 2 -6.35 -5.61 30.77
N ILE A 3 -6.76 -6.15 29.61
CA ILE A 3 -7.75 -7.21 29.50
C ILE A 3 -6.99 -8.50 29.16
N LYS A 4 -7.16 -9.55 29.92
CA LYS A 4 -6.61 -10.86 29.60
C LYS A 4 -7.28 -11.40 28.36
N LEU A 5 -6.53 -12.13 27.53
CA LEU A 5 -7.03 -12.68 26.27
C LEU A 5 -8.26 -13.60 26.45
N THR A 6 -8.29 -14.32 27.58
CA THR A 6 -9.41 -15.20 27.98
C THR A 6 -10.69 -14.44 28.32
N ASP A 7 -10.56 -13.18 28.74
CA ASP A 7 -11.68 -12.35 29.22
C ASP A 7 -12.14 -11.35 28.14
N LEU A 8 -11.55 -11.44 26.94
CA LEU A 8 -11.93 -10.60 25.81
C LEU A 8 -13.32 -10.99 25.30
N THR A 9 -14.25 -10.01 25.32
CA THR A 9 -15.63 -10.18 24.86
C THR A 9 -15.94 -9.30 23.65
N ALA A 10 -17.00 -9.62 22.93
CA ALA A 10 -17.51 -8.79 21.83
C ALA A 10 -17.76 -7.34 22.27
N LYS A 11 -18.25 -7.15 23.51
CA LYS A 11 -18.46 -5.83 24.08
C LYS A 11 -17.18 -4.99 24.13
N HIS A 12 -16.07 -5.55 24.59
CA HIS A 12 -14.79 -4.85 24.66
C HIS A 12 -14.32 -4.40 23.28
N ILE A 13 -14.49 -5.26 22.27
CA ILE A 13 -14.11 -4.95 20.86
C ILE A 13 -15.00 -3.83 20.33
N ILE A 14 -16.29 -3.88 20.58
CA ILE A 14 -17.25 -2.87 20.13
C ILE A 14 -16.95 -1.52 20.79
N GLU A 15 -16.75 -1.47 22.10
CA GLU A 15 -16.43 -0.24 22.85
C GLU A 15 -15.12 0.40 22.34
N HIS A 16 -14.10 -0.43 22.08
CA HIS A 16 -12.85 0.04 21.48
C HIS A 16 -13.12 0.69 20.11
N CYS A 17 -13.86 0.03 19.24
CA CYS A 17 -14.18 0.56 17.90
C CYS A 17 -15.06 1.82 17.95
N GLN A 18 -15.98 1.92 18.93
CA GLN A 18 -16.76 3.14 19.17
C GLN A 18 -15.86 4.30 19.60
N THR A 19 -14.90 4.05 20.46
CA THR A 19 -13.90 5.03 20.88
C THR A 19 -13.07 5.51 19.67
N ARG A 20 -12.65 4.60 18.80
CA ARG A 20 -11.92 4.94 17.56
C ARG A 20 -12.78 5.79 16.63
N LYS A 21 -14.07 5.48 16.50
CA LYS A 21 -15.03 6.29 15.72
C LYS A 21 -15.19 7.68 16.31
N ALA A 22 -15.30 7.82 17.65
CA ALA A 22 -15.38 9.10 18.34
C ALA A 22 -14.12 9.97 18.14
N GLN A 23 -12.96 9.34 17.93
CA GLN A 23 -11.71 10.01 17.56
C GLN A 23 -11.69 10.50 16.08
N GLY A 24 -12.76 10.31 15.32
CA GLY A 24 -12.87 10.74 13.93
C GLY A 24 -12.27 9.81 12.90
N LEU A 25 -11.92 8.55 13.26
CA LEU A 25 -11.36 7.61 12.28
C LEU A 25 -12.43 7.12 11.30
N ALA A 26 -11.99 6.91 10.04
CA ALA A 26 -12.86 6.40 9.00
C ALA A 26 -13.24 4.92 9.26
N PRO A 27 -14.45 4.48 8.85
CA PRO A 27 -14.90 3.10 8.99
C PRO A 27 -13.94 2.05 8.41
N SER A 28 -13.25 2.37 7.32
CA SER A 28 -12.24 1.50 6.71
C SER A 28 -10.99 1.31 7.57
N THR A 29 -10.58 2.35 8.29
CA THR A 29 -9.44 2.28 9.23
C THR A 29 -9.79 1.40 10.43
N ILE A 30 -11.01 1.58 10.98
CA ILE A 30 -11.49 0.73 12.08
C ILE A 30 -11.65 -0.73 11.61
N SER A 31 -12.11 -0.96 10.37
CA SER A 31 -12.14 -2.31 9.77
C SER A 31 -10.75 -2.95 9.74
N GLN A 32 -9.71 -2.16 9.48
CA GLN A 32 -8.33 -2.65 9.45
C GLN A 32 -7.83 -3.00 10.85
N ASP A 33 -8.14 -2.19 11.87
CA ASP A 33 -7.84 -2.49 13.28
C ASP A 33 -8.46 -3.85 13.70
N VAL A 34 -9.73 -4.07 13.35
CA VAL A 34 -10.44 -5.35 13.63
C VAL A 34 -9.82 -6.51 12.85
N SER A 35 -9.31 -6.27 11.63
CA SER A 35 -8.62 -7.29 10.84
C SER A 35 -7.29 -7.70 11.46
N TYR A 36 -6.51 -6.74 11.98
CA TYR A 36 -5.28 -7.04 12.71
C TYR A 36 -5.55 -7.82 14.00
N LEU A 37 -6.59 -7.42 14.74
CA LEU A 37 -7.02 -8.17 15.92
C LEU A 37 -7.41 -9.62 15.55
N SER A 38 -8.12 -9.81 14.42
CA SER A 38 -8.47 -11.14 13.91
C SER A 38 -7.25 -12.03 13.71
N VAL A 39 -6.25 -11.50 13.00
CA VAL A 39 -5.00 -12.24 12.73
C VAL A 39 -4.27 -12.58 14.03
N ALA A 40 -4.20 -11.63 14.98
CA ALA A 40 -3.56 -11.86 16.27
C ALA A 40 -4.28 -12.95 17.09
N LEU A 41 -5.60 -12.91 17.16
CA LEU A 41 -6.40 -13.91 17.90
C LEU A 41 -6.36 -15.29 17.25
N GLU A 42 -6.38 -15.36 15.91
CA GLU A 42 -6.24 -16.60 15.16
C GLU A 42 -4.87 -17.25 15.38
N ALA A 43 -3.82 -16.44 15.50
CA ALA A 43 -2.47 -16.90 15.76
C ALA A 43 -2.19 -17.26 17.24
N ALA A 44 -2.99 -16.77 18.18
CA ALA A 44 -2.75 -16.90 19.63
C ALA A 44 -2.62 -18.36 20.09
N LYS A 45 -3.54 -19.23 19.69
CA LYS A 45 -3.52 -20.65 20.09
C LYS A 45 -2.43 -21.44 19.38
N PRO A 46 -2.29 -21.44 18.03
CA PRO A 46 -1.33 -22.26 17.35
C PRO A 46 0.13 -21.83 17.56
N LEU A 47 0.41 -20.54 17.75
CA LEU A 47 1.78 -20.06 17.90
C LEU A 47 2.21 -19.91 19.37
N PHE A 48 1.28 -19.60 20.27
CA PHE A 48 1.60 -19.24 21.65
C PHE A 48 0.89 -20.12 22.70
N GLY A 49 0.04 -21.06 22.26
CA GLY A 49 -0.76 -21.90 23.17
C GLY A 49 -1.81 -21.12 23.97
N ALA A 50 -2.03 -19.84 23.65
CA ALA A 50 -2.96 -18.98 24.38
C ALA A 50 -4.39 -19.14 23.84
N PRO A 51 -5.36 -19.51 24.66
CA PRO A 51 -6.75 -19.66 24.23
C PRO A 51 -7.34 -18.29 23.86
N ALA A 52 -7.98 -18.19 22.71
CA ALA A 52 -8.72 -17.01 22.28
C ALA A 52 -10.13 -17.42 21.84
N ASN A 53 -11.15 -16.67 22.25
CA ASN A 53 -12.52 -16.89 21.84
C ASN A 53 -12.83 -16.15 20.53
N LEU A 54 -12.72 -16.84 19.40
CA LEU A 54 -13.00 -16.28 18.09
C LEU A 54 -14.47 -15.98 17.84
N ASN A 55 -15.40 -16.59 18.59
CA ASN A 55 -16.84 -16.32 18.47
C ASN A 55 -17.15 -14.88 18.88
N GLU A 56 -16.53 -14.40 19.96
CA GLU A 56 -16.69 -13.00 20.42
C GLU A 56 -16.28 -12.00 19.33
N LEU A 57 -15.20 -12.30 18.62
CA LEU A 57 -14.77 -11.47 17.50
C LEU A 57 -15.77 -11.54 16.31
N SER A 58 -16.31 -12.71 16.00
CA SER A 58 -17.30 -12.87 14.94
C SER A 58 -18.57 -12.07 15.26
N ASP A 59 -19.07 -12.16 16.48
CA ASP A 59 -20.23 -11.42 16.94
C ASP A 59 -19.99 -9.91 16.90
N ALA A 60 -18.84 -9.46 17.37
CA ALA A 60 -18.43 -8.05 17.29
C ALA A 60 -18.42 -7.55 15.84
N LYS A 61 -17.86 -8.32 14.88
CA LYS A 61 -17.81 -7.94 13.47
C LYS A 61 -19.21 -7.72 12.87
N VAL A 62 -20.18 -8.57 13.20
CA VAL A 62 -21.56 -8.42 12.74
C VAL A 62 -22.17 -7.11 13.24
N TRP A 63 -22.08 -6.85 14.54
CA TRP A 63 -22.63 -5.63 15.15
C TRP A 63 -21.91 -4.36 14.65
N LEU A 64 -20.59 -4.35 14.56
CA LEU A 64 -19.80 -3.21 14.08
C LEU A 64 -20.21 -2.82 12.65
N ARG A 65 -20.49 -3.80 11.79
CA ARG A 65 -20.99 -3.56 10.44
C ARG A 65 -22.40 -2.97 10.46
N ASN A 66 -23.32 -3.55 11.23
CA ASN A 66 -24.70 -3.08 11.34
C ASN A 66 -24.78 -1.66 11.89
N MET A 67 -23.90 -1.27 12.81
CA MET A 67 -23.81 0.07 13.37
C MET A 67 -23.07 1.07 12.46
N GLY A 68 -22.57 0.65 11.30
CA GLY A 68 -21.78 1.48 10.40
C GLY A 68 -20.49 2.02 11.04
N ILE A 69 -19.91 1.28 12.00
CA ILE A 69 -18.63 1.60 12.63
C ILE A 69 -17.49 1.07 11.77
N THR A 70 -17.66 -0.09 11.17
CA THR A 70 -16.77 -0.66 10.17
C THR A 70 -17.42 -0.63 8.79
N GLY A 71 -16.59 -0.51 7.75
CA GLY A 71 -17.08 -0.46 6.37
C GLY A 71 -15.95 -0.36 5.35
N PRO A 72 -16.29 -0.39 4.06
CA PRO A 72 -15.32 -0.24 3.00
C PRO A 72 -14.73 1.18 2.95
N SER A 73 -13.56 1.30 2.35
CA SER A 73 -12.98 2.61 2.06
C SER A 73 -13.83 3.36 1.03
N GLN A 74 -13.97 4.66 1.22
CA GLN A 74 -14.59 5.52 0.21
C GLN A 74 -13.72 5.54 -1.05
N ARG A 75 -14.36 5.33 -2.19
CA ARG A 75 -13.69 5.37 -3.48
C ARG A 75 -13.34 6.82 -3.82
N ARG A 76 -12.06 7.11 -3.98
CA ARG A 76 -11.63 8.43 -4.44
C ARG A 76 -11.84 8.51 -5.95
N SER A 77 -12.62 9.49 -6.42
CA SER A 77 -12.87 9.78 -7.83
C SER A 77 -12.03 10.94 -8.36
N ARG A 78 -11.46 11.75 -7.45
CA ARG A 78 -10.64 12.91 -7.83
C ARG A 78 -9.34 12.47 -8.48
N ARG A 79 -9.06 13.02 -9.64
CA ARG A 79 -7.76 12.92 -10.33
C ARG A 79 -7.02 14.24 -10.18
N ALA A 80 -5.70 14.18 -10.15
CA ALA A 80 -4.87 15.38 -10.17
C ALA A 80 -5.06 16.10 -11.52
N SER A 81 -5.12 17.43 -11.50
CA SER A 81 -5.09 18.25 -12.72
C SER A 81 -3.66 18.33 -13.27
N ALA A 82 -3.52 18.71 -14.55
CA ALA A 82 -2.20 18.92 -15.15
C ALA A 82 -1.36 19.92 -14.35
N THR A 83 -1.97 21.04 -13.95
CA THR A 83 -1.29 22.07 -13.14
C THR A 83 -0.83 21.57 -11.76
N GLU A 84 -1.58 20.65 -11.15
CA GLU A 84 -1.14 20.02 -9.89
C GLU A 84 0.04 19.05 -10.11
N VAL A 85 0.03 18.31 -11.22
CA VAL A 85 1.15 17.45 -11.61
C VAL A 85 2.40 18.29 -11.85
N ASP A 86 2.28 19.41 -12.60
CA ASP A 86 3.40 20.30 -12.88
C ASP A 86 3.98 20.91 -11.59
N ARG A 87 3.11 21.38 -10.67
CA ARG A 87 3.56 21.90 -9.36
C ARG A 87 4.27 20.83 -8.53
N LEU A 88 3.76 19.61 -8.51
CA LEU A 88 4.42 18.50 -7.80
C LEU A 88 5.77 18.16 -8.42
N TYR A 89 5.86 18.17 -9.75
CA TYR A 89 7.11 17.95 -10.46
C TYR A 89 8.18 18.97 -10.04
N GLU A 90 7.88 20.27 -10.05
CA GLU A 90 8.81 21.32 -9.66
C GLU A 90 9.24 21.20 -8.19
N VAL A 91 8.29 20.93 -7.27
CA VAL A 91 8.61 20.72 -5.85
C VAL A 91 9.53 19.50 -5.67
N LEU A 92 9.27 18.41 -6.39
CA LEU A 92 10.09 17.20 -6.29
C LEU A 92 11.47 17.39 -6.93
N LYS A 93 11.58 18.24 -7.96
CA LYS A 93 12.87 18.60 -8.58
C LYS A 93 13.75 19.34 -7.58
N VAL A 94 13.22 20.38 -6.94
CA VAL A 94 13.94 21.11 -5.89
C VAL A 94 14.33 20.20 -4.72
N LYS A 95 13.42 19.31 -4.31
CA LYS A 95 13.74 18.33 -3.25
C LYS A 95 14.82 17.34 -3.66
N ALA A 96 14.89 16.93 -4.92
CA ALA A 96 15.94 16.03 -5.40
C ALA A 96 17.33 16.67 -5.32
N GLU A 97 17.44 17.99 -5.57
CA GLU A 97 18.69 18.74 -5.47
C GLU A 97 19.19 18.86 -4.03
N THR A 98 18.28 18.90 -3.05
CA THR A 98 18.60 19.06 -1.62
C THR A 98 18.61 17.73 -0.85
N ALA A 99 18.14 16.65 -1.46
CA ALA A 99 18.03 15.34 -0.81
C ALA A 99 19.42 14.67 -0.69
N TYR A 100 19.74 14.19 0.52
CA TYR A 100 20.98 13.43 0.81
C TYR A 100 21.17 12.20 -0.11
N THR A 101 20.07 11.61 -0.58
CA THR A 101 20.11 10.40 -1.41
C THR A 101 20.47 10.64 -2.87
N GLY A 102 20.41 11.88 -3.36
CA GLY A 102 20.58 12.20 -4.78
C GLY A 102 19.52 11.57 -5.71
N ALA A 103 18.47 10.96 -5.16
CA ALA A 103 17.45 10.28 -5.95
C ALA A 103 16.66 11.28 -6.82
N PRO A 104 16.45 10.99 -8.11
CA PRO A 104 15.74 11.87 -9.05
C PRO A 104 14.22 11.80 -8.83
N LEU A 105 13.73 12.32 -7.70
CA LEU A 105 12.35 12.19 -7.24
C LEU A 105 11.31 12.64 -8.28
N HIS A 106 11.57 13.72 -9.00
CA HIS A 106 10.70 14.24 -10.06
C HIS A 106 10.60 13.28 -11.26
N GLN A 107 11.71 12.61 -11.60
CA GLN A 107 11.73 11.62 -12.69
C GLN A 107 11.02 10.34 -12.27
N ILE A 108 11.24 9.85 -11.05
CA ILE A 108 10.53 8.70 -10.47
C ILE A 108 9.01 8.97 -10.44
N PHE A 109 8.61 10.18 -10.05
CA PHE A 109 7.21 10.60 -10.04
C PHE A 109 6.59 10.57 -11.44
N MET A 110 7.23 11.21 -12.43
CA MET A 110 6.74 11.23 -13.81
C MET A 110 6.74 9.84 -14.44
N PHE A 111 7.78 9.05 -14.23
CA PHE A 111 7.83 7.67 -14.70
C PHE A 111 6.69 6.82 -14.14
N SER A 112 6.39 6.99 -12.84
CA SER A 112 5.26 6.30 -12.20
C SER A 112 3.91 6.69 -12.81
N ILE A 113 3.71 7.96 -13.18
CA ILE A 113 2.49 8.42 -13.86
C ILE A 113 2.39 7.81 -15.27
N LEU A 114 3.47 7.90 -16.05
CA LEU A 114 3.50 7.45 -17.45
C LEU A 114 3.35 5.94 -17.61
N THR A 115 3.82 5.17 -16.61
CA THR A 115 3.80 3.71 -16.64
C THR A 115 2.71 3.09 -15.76
N CYS A 116 2.01 3.90 -14.95
CA CYS A 116 1.04 3.44 -13.94
C CYS A 116 1.65 2.46 -12.92
N MET A 117 2.95 2.59 -12.65
CA MET A 117 3.67 1.73 -11.70
C MET A 117 3.67 2.30 -10.30
N ARG A 118 3.75 1.40 -9.31
CA ARG A 118 3.98 1.81 -7.94
C ARG A 118 5.44 2.26 -7.77
N VAL A 119 5.66 3.30 -6.96
CA VAL A 119 7.01 3.82 -6.69
C VAL A 119 7.98 2.70 -6.28
N GLY A 120 7.57 1.78 -5.42
CA GLY A 120 8.42 0.64 -5.04
C GLY A 120 8.70 -0.37 -6.16
N GLU A 121 7.89 -0.41 -7.22
CA GLU A 121 8.18 -1.18 -8.44
C GLU A 121 9.23 -0.44 -9.28
N VAL A 122 9.07 0.86 -9.45
CA VAL A 122 10.03 1.71 -10.18
C VAL A 122 11.42 1.69 -9.55
N CYS A 123 11.51 1.81 -8.22
CA CYS A 123 12.79 1.83 -7.51
C CYS A 123 13.53 0.47 -7.49
N ARG A 124 12.90 -0.60 -7.96
CA ARG A 124 13.50 -1.95 -8.06
C ARG A 124 13.82 -2.37 -9.48
N LEU A 125 13.67 -1.46 -10.45
CA LEU A 125 14.05 -1.73 -11.82
C LEU A 125 15.56 -1.93 -11.94
N LEU A 126 15.94 -2.95 -12.68
CA LEU A 126 17.34 -3.24 -13.01
C LEU A 126 17.53 -3.08 -14.49
N TRP A 127 18.74 -2.68 -14.90
CA TRP A 127 19.07 -2.54 -16.33
C TRP A 127 18.99 -3.86 -17.09
N GLU A 128 19.24 -4.99 -16.44
CA GLU A 128 19.08 -6.33 -17.02
C GLU A 128 17.63 -6.68 -17.41
N ASP A 129 16.65 -5.96 -16.83
CA ASP A 129 15.23 -6.12 -17.14
C ASP A 129 14.76 -5.25 -18.32
N VAL A 130 15.64 -4.43 -18.87
CA VAL A 130 15.33 -3.47 -19.94
C VAL A 130 15.68 -4.08 -21.29
N ASP A 131 14.69 -4.11 -22.19
CA ASP A 131 14.89 -4.45 -23.61
C ASP A 131 14.96 -3.16 -24.42
N ASP A 132 16.17 -2.80 -24.86
CA ASP A 132 16.44 -1.59 -25.66
C ASP A 132 15.80 -1.67 -27.07
N ILE A 133 15.66 -2.89 -27.63
CA ILE A 133 15.10 -3.10 -28.97
C ILE A 133 13.58 -2.92 -28.94
N GLN A 134 12.92 -3.59 -27.99
CA GLN A 134 11.46 -3.51 -27.84
C GLN A 134 11.03 -2.28 -27.04
N ARG A 135 11.95 -1.52 -26.47
CA ARG A 135 11.68 -0.41 -25.54
C ARG A 135 10.71 -0.83 -24.44
N SER A 136 11.01 -1.92 -23.78
CA SER A 136 10.17 -2.50 -22.76
C SER A 136 10.98 -2.83 -21.51
N VAL A 137 10.27 -3.03 -20.39
CA VAL A 137 10.90 -3.42 -19.13
C VAL A 137 10.11 -4.55 -18.49
N SER A 138 10.83 -5.55 -17.98
CA SER A 138 10.25 -6.67 -17.25
C SER A 138 10.16 -6.36 -15.76
N PHE A 139 8.93 -6.34 -15.23
CA PHE A 139 8.69 -6.15 -13.79
C PHE A 139 8.62 -7.49 -13.10
N ARG A 140 9.51 -7.65 -12.12
CA ARG A 140 9.56 -8.86 -11.28
C ARG A 140 8.63 -8.71 -10.09
N ASP A 141 7.99 -9.80 -9.69
CA ASP A 141 7.19 -9.92 -8.46
C ASP A 141 6.11 -8.84 -8.26
N ARG A 142 5.44 -8.45 -9.35
CA ARG A 142 4.30 -7.56 -9.25
C ARG A 142 3.20 -8.22 -8.42
N LYS A 143 2.79 -7.56 -7.33
CA LYS A 143 1.74 -8.05 -6.44
C LYS A 143 0.42 -8.21 -7.20
N ASP A 144 -0.02 -9.46 -7.38
CA ASP A 144 -1.36 -9.79 -7.86
C ASP A 144 -2.27 -10.04 -6.65
N PRO A 145 -3.40 -9.32 -6.51
CA PRO A 145 -4.35 -9.55 -5.41
C PRO A 145 -4.98 -10.94 -5.42
N ARG A 146 -4.92 -11.67 -6.54
CA ARG A 146 -5.50 -13.00 -6.72
C ARG A 146 -4.50 -14.14 -6.54
N LYS A 147 -3.20 -13.86 -6.50
CA LYS A 147 -2.13 -14.85 -6.42
C LYS A 147 -1.18 -14.53 -5.28
N LYS A 148 -0.73 -15.57 -4.56
CA LYS A 148 0.30 -15.42 -3.52
C LYS A 148 1.70 -15.19 -4.10
N ILE A 149 1.94 -15.63 -5.33
CA ILE A 149 3.22 -15.49 -6.04
C ILE A 149 3.10 -14.29 -6.99
N GLY A 150 4.11 -13.43 -7.00
CA GLY A 150 4.19 -12.28 -7.90
C GLY A 150 4.19 -12.69 -9.38
N ILE A 151 3.69 -11.82 -10.23
CA ILE A 151 3.66 -12.03 -11.68
C ILE A 151 4.78 -11.20 -12.29
N HIS A 152 5.53 -11.80 -13.22
CA HIS A 152 6.41 -11.06 -14.11
C HIS A 152 5.55 -10.42 -15.22
N MET A 153 5.72 -9.12 -15.43
CA MET A 153 4.96 -8.38 -16.44
C MET A 153 5.92 -7.59 -17.32
N LEU A 154 5.82 -7.78 -18.62
CA LEU A 154 6.50 -6.95 -19.61
C LEU A 154 5.65 -5.70 -19.88
N VAL A 155 6.26 -4.52 -19.76
CA VAL A 155 5.60 -3.24 -19.96
C VAL A 155 6.33 -2.44 -21.02
N PRO A 156 5.67 -2.07 -22.13
CA PRO A 156 6.27 -1.19 -23.12
C PRO A 156 6.43 0.22 -22.57
N LEU A 157 7.56 0.83 -22.82
CA LEU A 157 7.87 2.20 -22.43
C LEU A 157 7.71 3.13 -23.63
N LEU A 158 6.66 3.93 -23.61
CA LEU A 158 6.31 4.84 -24.72
C LEU A 158 6.84 6.26 -24.45
N GLY A 159 7.31 6.92 -25.50
CA GLY A 159 7.63 8.34 -25.48
C GLY A 159 8.52 8.76 -24.30
N ASP A 160 7.98 9.63 -23.45
CA ASP A 160 8.71 10.20 -22.31
C ASP A 160 9.09 9.18 -21.23
N ALA A 161 8.36 8.08 -21.09
CA ALA A 161 8.75 7.01 -20.17
C ALA A 161 10.08 6.39 -20.57
N TRP A 162 10.26 6.11 -21.86
CA TRP A 162 11.52 5.61 -22.40
C TRP A 162 12.66 6.63 -22.21
N ARG A 163 12.39 7.90 -22.53
CA ARG A 163 13.36 8.98 -22.35
C ARG A 163 13.83 9.11 -20.90
N ILE A 164 12.90 9.09 -19.94
CA ILE A 164 13.23 9.19 -18.52
C ILE A 164 14.11 8.02 -18.09
N LEU A 165 13.79 6.80 -18.52
CA LEU A 165 14.59 5.63 -18.17
C LEU A 165 16.01 5.75 -18.73
N THR A 166 16.16 6.07 -20.01
CA THR A 166 17.47 6.13 -20.68
C THR A 166 18.37 7.28 -20.20
N MET A 167 17.81 8.28 -19.52
CA MET A 167 18.57 9.35 -18.85
C MET A 167 19.19 8.90 -17.51
N GLN A 168 18.79 7.74 -16.98
CA GLN A 168 19.36 7.27 -15.72
C GLN A 168 20.78 6.70 -15.94
N PRO A 169 21.68 6.91 -14.96
CA PRO A 169 23.03 6.35 -15.05
C PRO A 169 22.97 4.82 -15.02
N ARG A 170 23.77 4.19 -15.88
CA ARG A 170 24.07 2.76 -15.80
C ARG A 170 25.31 2.60 -14.91
N VAL A 171 25.13 2.12 -13.70
CA VAL A 171 26.23 1.88 -12.76
C VAL A 171 26.48 0.36 -12.73
N ASP A 172 27.69 -0.05 -13.15
CA ASP A 172 28.18 -1.44 -13.09
C ASP A 172 27.25 -2.48 -13.73
N ASP A 173 26.69 -2.20 -14.92
CA ASP A 173 25.74 -3.08 -15.63
C ASP A 173 24.51 -3.55 -14.82
N ARG A 174 24.18 -2.88 -13.73
CA ARG A 174 23.02 -3.13 -12.88
C ARG A 174 21.95 -2.06 -13.02
#